data_fff2c79b7118e2b52de898babdae839b
#
_entry.id   fff2c79b7118e2b52de898babdae839b
#
_cell.length_a   1.000
_cell.length_b   1.000
_cell.length_c   1.000
_cell.angle_alpha   90.00
_cell.angle_beta   90.00
_cell.angle_gamma   90.00
#
_symmetry.space_group_name_H-M   'P 1'
#
loop_
_entity.id
_entity.type
_entity.pdbx_description
1 polymer ?
#
loop_
_entity_poly.entity_id
_entity_poly.type
_entity_poly.pdbx_seq_one_letter_code
_entity_poly.pdbx_strand_id
1 'polypeptide(L)'
;MSDVVIKPTIGRVVWFKAEGCDQMHPALVCYVHSDECVNLSVSDQNGNQYGQTSILLFHGDADECPVGQCCWMPYQKQQAEKAEQAEEEITA
;
A
#
# COMPACT_ATOMS: atom_id res chain seq x y z
N MET A 1 8.15 11.05 -14.62
CA MET A 1 7.92 10.15 -13.51
C MET A 1 7.02 10.80 -12.47
N SER A 2 6.03 10.09 -12.05
CA SER A 2 5.03 10.66 -11.16
C SER A 2 5.36 10.37 -9.69
N ASP A 3 5.22 11.39 -8.84
CA ASP A 3 5.31 11.24 -7.39
C ASP A 3 3.93 11.10 -6.78
N VAL A 4 3.06 10.35 -7.45
CA VAL A 4 1.70 10.17 -6.99
C VAL A 4 1.68 9.53 -5.60
N VAL A 5 1.03 10.21 -4.66
CA VAL A 5 0.80 9.71 -3.31
C VAL A 5 -0.66 9.30 -3.21
N ILE A 6 -0.89 8.02 -2.95
CA ILE A 6 -2.24 7.50 -2.78
C ILE A 6 -2.58 7.56 -1.29
N LYS A 7 -3.64 8.27 -0.95
CA LYS A 7 -4.06 8.34 0.45
C LYS A 7 -4.70 7.02 0.85
N PRO A 8 -4.28 6.43 1.98
CA PRO A 8 -4.89 5.18 2.42
C PRO A 8 -6.32 5.39 2.90
N THR A 9 -7.15 4.38 2.69
CA THR A 9 -8.51 4.36 3.21
C THR A 9 -8.80 2.99 3.79
N ILE A 10 -9.69 2.95 4.77
CA ILE A 10 -10.10 1.69 5.38
C ILE A 10 -10.71 0.80 4.30
N GLY A 11 -10.32 -0.47 4.28
CA GLY A 11 -10.79 -1.44 3.33
C GLY A 11 -9.91 -1.63 2.10
N ARG A 12 -8.91 -0.79 1.92
CA ARG A 12 -7.94 -0.98 0.83
C ARG A 12 -6.99 -2.12 1.13
N VAL A 13 -6.55 -2.80 0.09
CA VAL A 13 -5.54 -3.86 0.21
C VAL A 13 -4.19 -3.29 -0.21
N VAL A 14 -3.18 -3.53 0.62
CA VAL A 14 -1.79 -3.16 0.36
C VAL A 14 -0.92 -4.40 0.50
N TRP A 15 0.35 -4.28 0.15
CA TRP A 15 1.33 -5.34 0.34
C TRP A 15 2.18 -5.04 1.58
N PHE A 16 2.27 -6.00 2.49
CA PHE A 16 3.11 -5.89 3.69
C PHE A 16 4.37 -6.73 3.51
N LYS A 17 5.53 -6.14 3.76
CA LYS A 17 6.80 -6.85 3.66
C LYS A 17 7.16 -7.46 5.01
N ALA A 18 6.81 -8.73 5.19
CA ALA A 18 7.11 -9.45 6.41
C ALA A 18 8.58 -9.91 6.43
N GLU A 19 9.17 -9.92 7.62
CA GLU A 19 10.55 -10.37 7.79
C GLU A 19 10.68 -11.85 7.45
N GLY A 20 11.74 -12.17 6.71
CA GLY A 20 12.03 -13.58 6.39
C GLY A 20 11.18 -14.18 5.28
N CYS A 21 10.32 -13.38 4.63
CA CYS A 21 9.48 -13.86 3.56
C CYS A 21 9.98 -13.36 2.21
N ASP A 22 9.96 -14.24 1.21
CA ASP A 22 10.43 -13.90 -0.12
C ASP A 22 9.35 -13.26 -1.00
N GLN A 23 8.10 -13.28 -0.54
CA GLN A 23 6.99 -12.62 -1.23
C GLN A 23 6.26 -11.71 -0.29
N MET A 24 5.64 -10.69 -0.87
CA MET A 24 4.81 -9.77 -0.11
C MET A 24 3.55 -10.47 0.40
N HIS A 25 3.05 -10.04 1.55
CA HIS A 25 1.79 -10.55 2.10
C HIS A 25 0.67 -9.56 1.82
N PRO A 26 -0.51 -10.01 1.40
CA PRO A 26 -1.64 -9.11 1.25
C PRO A 26 -2.11 -8.64 2.62
N ALA A 27 -2.51 -7.39 2.72
CA ALA A 27 -2.95 -6.81 3.98
C ALA A 27 -4.10 -5.84 3.75
N LEU A 28 -5.08 -5.89 4.65
CA LEU A 28 -6.24 -5.02 4.58
C LEU A 28 -6.04 -3.86 5.54
N VAL A 29 -6.25 -2.63 5.05
CA VAL A 29 -6.16 -1.43 5.90
C VAL A 29 -7.37 -1.41 6.83
N CYS A 30 -7.11 -1.46 8.13
CA CYS A 30 -8.15 -1.47 9.16
C CYS A 30 -8.36 -0.13 9.83
N TYR A 31 -7.33 0.72 9.84
CA TYR A 31 -7.40 2.04 10.46
C TYR A 31 -6.31 2.92 9.86
N VAL A 32 -6.63 4.19 9.68
CA VAL A 32 -5.70 5.16 9.09
C VAL A 32 -5.34 6.20 10.15
N HIS A 33 -4.06 6.21 10.55
CA HIS A 33 -3.54 7.22 11.47
C HIS A 33 -3.16 8.50 10.72
N SER A 34 -2.56 8.33 9.54
CA SER A 34 -2.14 9.43 8.67
C SER A 34 -1.93 8.88 7.27
N ASP A 35 -1.55 9.74 6.33
CA ASP A 35 -1.26 9.31 4.97
C ASP A 35 -0.09 8.33 4.89
N GLU A 36 0.69 8.21 5.96
CA GLU A 36 1.89 7.39 5.98
C GLU A 36 1.89 6.31 7.06
N CYS A 37 0.79 6.17 7.83
CA CYS A 37 0.74 5.23 8.94
C CYS A 37 -0.64 4.61 9.06
N VAL A 38 -0.68 3.28 9.04
CA VAL A 38 -1.95 2.53 9.05
C VAL A 38 -1.86 1.31 9.96
N ASN A 39 -3.01 0.78 10.33
CA ASN A 39 -3.12 -0.53 10.96
C ASN A 39 -3.61 -1.53 9.93
N LEU A 40 -3.07 -2.74 9.97
CA LEU A 40 -3.32 -3.76 8.96
C LEU A 40 -3.81 -5.06 9.56
N SER A 41 -4.65 -5.76 8.80
CA SER A 41 -4.90 -7.20 8.99
C SER A 41 -4.14 -7.90 7.86
N VAL A 42 -3.07 -8.59 8.21
CA VAL A 42 -2.16 -9.21 7.24
C VAL A 42 -2.51 -10.69 7.10
N SER A 43 -2.51 -11.17 5.85
CA SER A 43 -2.67 -12.61 5.58
C SER A 43 -1.31 -13.20 5.25
N ASP A 44 -0.93 -14.25 5.98
CA ASP A 44 0.34 -14.92 5.69
C ASP A 44 0.21 -15.83 4.47
N GLN A 45 1.29 -16.54 4.14
CA GLN A 45 1.34 -17.40 2.96
C GLN A 45 0.32 -18.55 3.01
N ASN A 46 -0.16 -18.89 4.20
CA ASN A 46 -1.16 -19.94 4.38
C ASN A 46 -2.58 -19.41 4.54
N GLY A 47 -2.75 -18.09 4.41
CA GLY A 47 -4.04 -17.47 4.55
C GLY A 47 -4.44 -17.14 5.98
N ASN A 48 -3.56 -17.35 6.95
CA ASN A 48 -3.84 -17.00 8.34
C ASN A 48 -3.68 -15.50 8.53
N GLN A 49 -4.63 -14.87 9.22
CA GLN A 49 -4.63 -13.43 9.42
C GLN A 49 -4.07 -13.07 10.79
N TYR A 50 -3.35 -11.95 10.84
CA TYR A 50 -2.85 -11.39 12.09
C TYR A 50 -2.80 -9.87 11.99
N GLY A 51 -2.86 -9.20 13.14
CA GLY A 51 -2.90 -7.74 13.19
C GLY A 51 -1.50 -7.14 13.26
N GLN A 52 -1.33 -6.03 12.56
CA GLN A 52 -0.13 -5.20 12.67
C GLN A 52 -0.57 -3.75 12.82
N THR A 53 -0.04 -3.07 13.83
CA THR A 53 -0.44 -1.69 14.13
C THR A 53 0.70 -0.71 13.85
N SER A 54 0.31 0.52 13.52
CA SER A 54 1.28 1.62 13.30
C SER A 54 2.34 1.26 12.27
N ILE A 55 1.90 0.71 11.14
CA ILE A 55 2.78 0.30 10.05
C ILE A 55 2.94 1.48 9.10
N LEU A 56 4.18 1.78 8.75
CA LEU A 56 4.47 2.86 7.80
C LEU A 56 4.09 2.43 6.39
N LEU A 57 3.43 3.32 5.67
CA LEU A 57 3.04 3.11 4.29
C LEU A 57 4.10 3.74 3.39
N PHE A 58 4.87 2.88 2.72
CA PHE A 58 5.93 3.29 1.82
C PHE A 58 5.33 3.65 0.46
N HIS A 59 5.58 4.87 -0.01
CA HIS A 59 4.98 5.37 -1.25
C HIS A 59 5.87 5.16 -2.49
N GLY A 60 7.03 4.55 -2.34
CA GLY A 60 7.90 4.21 -3.46
C GLY A 60 7.51 2.90 -4.13
N ASP A 61 8.43 2.37 -4.92
CA ASP A 61 8.18 1.11 -5.62
C ASP A 61 8.15 -0.07 -4.65
N ALA A 62 7.28 -1.03 -4.92
CA ALA A 62 7.13 -2.20 -4.08
C ALA A 62 8.45 -2.98 -3.91
N ASP A 63 9.28 -3.00 -4.95
CA ASP A 63 10.58 -3.66 -4.90
C ASP A 63 11.52 -3.07 -3.86
N GLU A 64 11.30 -1.83 -3.48
CA GLU A 64 12.15 -1.11 -2.55
C GLU A 64 11.53 -0.98 -1.16
N CYS A 65 10.36 -1.56 -0.94
CA CYS A 65 9.65 -1.47 0.34
C CYS A 65 10.49 -2.10 1.46
N PRO A 66 10.78 -1.35 2.53
CA PRO A 66 11.54 -1.91 3.64
C PRO A 66 10.77 -2.98 4.40
N VAL A 67 11.51 -3.89 5.02
CA VAL A 67 10.91 -4.91 5.90
C VAL A 67 10.16 -4.22 7.03
N GLY A 68 8.96 -4.72 7.32
CA GLY A 68 8.13 -4.15 8.38
C GLY A 68 7.25 -3.00 7.95
N GLN A 69 7.31 -2.63 6.67
CA GLN A 69 6.45 -1.58 6.11
C GLN A 69 5.51 -2.16 5.07
N CYS A 70 4.51 -1.39 4.69
CA CYS A 70 3.60 -1.78 3.63
C CYS A 70 3.73 -0.81 2.46
N CYS A 71 3.25 -1.21 1.29
CA CYS A 71 3.32 -0.39 0.08
C CYS A 71 2.12 -0.69 -0.81
N TRP A 72 1.89 0.21 -1.76
CA TRP A 72 0.86 -0.01 -2.76
C TRP A 72 1.34 -1.02 -3.79
N MET A 73 0.42 -1.81 -4.31
CA MET A 73 0.73 -2.71 -5.42
C MET A 73 1.04 -1.86 -6.67
N PRO A 74 1.93 -2.33 -7.57
CA PRO A 74 2.24 -1.56 -8.78
C PRO A 74 1.02 -1.19 -9.60
N TYR A 75 0.03 -2.09 -9.66
CA TYR A 75 -1.21 -1.82 -10.40
C TYR A 75 -1.95 -0.61 -9.83
N GLN A 76 -2.00 -0.49 -8.49
CA GLN A 76 -2.68 0.63 -7.85
C GLN A 76 -2.01 1.95 -8.16
N LYS A 77 -0.69 1.97 -8.18
CA LYS A 77 0.05 3.18 -8.53
C LYS A 77 -0.18 3.58 -9.98
N GLN A 78 -0.21 2.62 -10.88
CA GLN A 78 -0.50 2.88 -12.29
C GLN A 78 -1.91 3.45 -12.46
N GLN A 79 -2.89 2.92 -11.74
CA GLN A 79 -4.26 3.41 -11.82
C GLN A 79 -4.36 4.85 -11.29
N ALA A 80 -3.66 5.15 -10.21
CA ALA A 80 -3.64 6.50 -9.66
C ALA A 80 -3.02 7.50 -10.63
N GLU A 81 -1.93 7.13 -11.28
CA GLU A 81 -1.27 7.97 -12.29
C GLU A 81 -2.19 8.23 -13.49
N LYS A 82 -2.90 7.21 -13.95
CA LYS A 82 -3.84 7.36 -15.05
C LYS A 82 -4.99 8.27 -14.67
N ALA A 83 -5.52 8.15 -13.46
CA ALA A 83 -6.59 9.02 -12.99
C ALA A 83 -6.14 10.48 -12.94
N GLU A 84 -4.93 10.71 -12.46
CA GLU A 84 -4.37 12.06 -12.40
C GLU A 84 -4.20 12.67 -13.80
N GLN A 85 -3.70 11.88 -14.75
CA GLN A 85 -3.56 12.32 -16.12
C GLN A 85 -4.91 12.62 -16.77
N ALA A 86 -5.92 11.79 -16.49
CA ALA A 86 -7.26 12.01 -17.03
C ALA A 86 -7.87 13.32 -16.51
N GLU A 87 -7.65 13.62 -15.23
CA GLU A 87 -8.12 14.88 -14.64
C GLU A 87 -7.44 16.08 -15.31
N GLU A 88 -6.14 16.00 -15.56
CA GLU A 88 -5.42 17.08 -16.24
C GLU A 88 -5.95 17.30 -17.64
N GLU A 89 -6.25 16.24 -18.38
CA GLU A 89 -6.80 16.34 -19.71
C GLU A 89 -8.18 17.00 -19.72
N ILE A 90 -8.99 16.68 -18.73
CA ILE A 90 -10.34 17.24 -18.63
C ILE A 90 -10.30 18.73 -18.31
N THR A 91 -9.36 19.15 -17.50
CA THR A 91 -9.26 20.54 -17.05
C THR A 91 -8.50 21.44 -18.04
N ALA A 92 -7.84 20.85 -18.99
CA ALA A 92 -7.11 21.60 -20.01
C ALA A 92 -8.05 22.21 -21.09
#